data_59d1e5d62f6669c4a69adffb32afc952
#
_entry.id   59d1e5d62f6669c4a69adffb32afc952
#
_cell.length_a   1.000
_cell.length_b   1.000
_cell.length_c   1.000
_cell.angle_alpha   90.00
_cell.angle_beta   90.00
_cell.angle_gamma   90.00
#
_symmetry.space_group_name_H-M   'P 1'
#
loop_
_entity.id
_entity.type
_entity.pdbx_description
1 polymer ?
#
loop_
_entity_poly.entity_id
_entity_poly.type
_entity_poly.pdbx_seq_one_letter_code
_entity_poly.pdbx_strand_id
1 'polypeptide(L)'
;MIIGNKTFDTKHHGYIMGILNVTPDSFSDGGKYDHLDAALKHADEMVRDGAAIIDVGGESTRPGYTLISDEEEIARVTPVIEALKKEFDVPVSLDTYKSGVAKAGIEAGADLINDIWGLKWDGTMAAVLAETGVASCLMHNRKDTDYKDYLNDVVADLDETMKMAKEAGIKKETIMLDPGIGFAKDLDQNLELMNHLELLNQWDVPVLLGTSRKSMIGLTLDLPSNQRVEGTVATTVSGYMKGCRFFRVHDVKENMRAMKMIEAICAK
;
A
#
# COMPACT_ATOMS: atom_id res chain seq x y z
N MET A 1 14.02 7.16 -3.79
CA MET A 1 12.90 7.73 -3.01
C MET A 1 13.30 7.81 -1.55
N ILE A 2 12.90 8.86 -0.83
CA ILE A 2 13.09 8.99 0.63
C ILE A 2 11.72 8.82 1.30
N ILE A 3 11.65 7.98 2.34
CA ILE A 3 10.46 7.77 3.17
C ILE A 3 10.94 7.85 4.63
N GLY A 4 10.48 8.85 5.37
CA GLY A 4 11.01 9.17 6.71
C GLY A 4 12.51 9.47 6.65
N ASN A 5 13.29 8.73 7.43
CA ASN A 5 14.76 8.84 7.48
C ASN A 5 15.49 7.81 6.59
N LYS A 6 14.78 7.01 5.80
CA LYS A 6 15.36 5.96 4.95
C LYS A 6 15.38 6.35 3.48
N THR A 7 16.46 5.97 2.80
CA THR A 7 16.60 6.09 1.34
C THR A 7 16.42 4.74 0.69
N PHE A 8 15.53 4.68 -0.32
CA PHE A 8 15.21 3.47 -1.09
C PHE A 8 15.77 3.59 -2.50
N ASP A 9 16.63 2.65 -2.89
CA ASP A 9 17.14 2.51 -4.28
C ASP A 9 16.10 1.81 -5.15
N THR A 10 15.16 2.58 -5.66
CA THR A 10 14.04 2.08 -6.48
C THR A 10 14.43 1.73 -7.92
N LYS A 11 15.71 1.83 -8.28
CA LYS A 11 16.22 1.37 -9.60
C LYS A 11 16.60 -0.10 -9.58
N HIS A 12 17.22 -0.55 -8.49
CA HIS A 12 17.86 -1.86 -8.45
C HIS A 12 17.20 -2.84 -7.46
N HIS A 13 16.49 -2.33 -6.44
CA HIS A 13 15.95 -3.16 -5.37
C HIS A 13 14.43 -3.10 -5.27
N GLY A 14 13.84 -4.24 -4.87
CA GLY A 14 12.45 -4.35 -4.46
C GLY A 14 12.35 -4.34 -2.93
N TYR A 15 11.26 -3.79 -2.41
CA TYR A 15 11.03 -3.60 -0.98
C TYR A 15 9.68 -4.17 -0.56
N ILE A 16 9.66 -4.88 0.56
CA ILE A 16 8.45 -5.45 1.13
C ILE A 16 7.85 -4.48 2.14
N MET A 17 6.58 -4.15 1.96
CA MET A 17 5.75 -3.41 2.89
C MET A 17 4.82 -4.40 3.59
N GLY A 18 4.99 -4.56 4.89
CA GLY A 18 4.19 -5.48 5.72
C GLY A 18 2.86 -4.85 6.14
N ILE A 19 1.76 -5.57 5.97
CA ILE A 19 0.40 -5.10 6.32
C ILE A 19 0.13 -5.34 7.80
N LEU A 20 -0.17 -4.26 8.54
CA LEU A 20 -0.59 -4.30 9.93
C LEU A 20 -2.00 -3.72 10.09
N ASN A 21 -3.01 -4.60 10.06
CA ASN A 21 -4.39 -4.17 10.30
C ASN A 21 -4.64 -4.06 11.81
N VAL A 22 -5.15 -2.89 12.24
CA VAL A 22 -5.49 -2.60 13.64
C VAL A 22 -7.01 -2.44 13.83
N THR A 23 -7.78 -3.25 13.07
CA THR A 23 -9.23 -3.32 13.21
C THR A 23 -9.62 -4.19 14.42
N PRO A 24 -10.80 -3.97 15.06
CA PRO A 24 -11.24 -4.77 16.20
C PRO A 24 -11.22 -6.28 15.98
N ASP A 25 -11.53 -6.72 14.75
CA ASP A 25 -11.55 -8.15 14.38
C ASP A 25 -10.13 -8.75 14.23
N SER A 26 -9.11 -7.91 14.11
CA SER A 26 -7.73 -8.39 13.91
C SER A 26 -7.11 -8.94 15.20
N PHE A 27 -7.68 -8.60 16.38
CA PHE A 27 -7.16 -8.98 17.70
C PHE A 27 -8.34 -9.26 18.65
N SER A 28 -9.10 -10.30 18.39
CA SER A 28 -10.47 -10.53 18.89
C SER A 28 -10.64 -10.84 20.38
N ASP A 29 -9.59 -11.03 21.19
CA ASP A 29 -9.74 -11.57 22.56
C ASP A 29 -9.10 -10.73 23.69
N GLY A 30 -8.70 -9.46 23.47
CA GLY A 30 -7.97 -8.66 24.46
C GLY A 30 -8.49 -7.21 24.66
N GLY A 31 -8.10 -6.60 25.79
CA GLY A 31 -8.30 -5.17 26.06
C GLY A 31 -7.37 -4.29 25.20
N LYS A 32 -7.51 -2.94 25.28
CA LYS A 32 -6.71 -2.00 24.46
C LYS A 32 -5.19 -2.20 24.54
N TYR A 33 -4.66 -2.61 25.68
CA TYR A 33 -3.22 -2.89 25.85
C TYR A 33 -2.83 -4.18 25.14
N ASP A 34 -3.65 -5.22 25.21
CA ASP A 34 -3.39 -6.51 24.54
C ASP A 34 -3.37 -6.36 23.02
N HIS A 35 -4.19 -5.44 22.46
CA HIS A 35 -4.21 -5.12 21.03
C HIS A 35 -2.92 -4.41 20.59
N LEU A 36 -2.41 -3.47 21.37
CA LEU A 36 -1.17 -2.76 21.05
C LEU A 36 0.03 -3.70 21.11
N ASP A 37 0.14 -4.52 22.15
CA ASP A 37 1.23 -5.49 22.32
C ASP A 37 1.21 -6.54 21.19
N ALA A 38 0.04 -7.00 20.78
CA ALA A 38 -0.11 -7.92 19.66
C ALA A 38 0.30 -7.27 18.32
N ALA A 39 -0.06 -6.00 18.10
CA ALA A 39 0.35 -5.24 16.92
C ALA A 39 1.88 -5.06 16.88
N LEU A 40 2.51 -4.68 18.00
CA LEU A 40 3.97 -4.53 18.09
C LEU A 40 4.70 -5.86 17.90
N LYS A 41 4.19 -6.95 18.47
CA LYS A 41 4.75 -8.28 18.26
C LYS A 41 4.69 -8.70 16.79
N HIS A 42 3.56 -8.47 16.13
CA HIS A 42 3.43 -8.78 14.70
C HIS A 42 4.34 -7.90 13.83
N ALA A 43 4.48 -6.61 14.17
CA ALA A 43 5.42 -5.72 13.52
C ALA A 43 6.88 -6.20 13.68
N ASP A 44 7.29 -6.64 14.89
CA ASP A 44 8.61 -7.23 15.14
C ASP A 44 8.87 -8.46 14.26
N GLU A 45 7.90 -9.37 14.14
CA GLU A 45 7.97 -10.53 13.25
C GLU A 45 8.17 -10.08 11.79
N MET A 46 7.38 -9.12 11.30
CA MET A 46 7.51 -8.59 9.94
C MET A 46 8.87 -7.93 9.69
N VAL A 47 9.37 -7.14 10.63
CA VAL A 47 10.69 -6.49 10.51
C VAL A 47 11.81 -7.52 10.49
N ARG A 48 11.78 -8.53 11.35
CA ARG A 48 12.74 -9.65 11.35
C ARG A 48 12.70 -10.46 10.05
N ASP A 49 11.52 -10.62 9.46
CA ASP A 49 11.33 -11.33 8.18
C ASP A 49 11.72 -10.46 6.98
N GLY A 50 12.03 -9.16 7.19
CA GLY A 50 12.60 -8.26 6.20
C GLY A 50 11.64 -7.22 5.63
N ALA A 51 10.53 -6.91 6.32
CA ALA A 51 9.72 -5.75 5.94
C ALA A 51 10.56 -4.47 6.03
N ALA A 52 10.55 -3.69 4.97
CA ALA A 52 11.23 -2.41 4.87
C ALA A 52 10.34 -1.23 5.30
N ILE A 53 9.03 -1.44 5.34
CA ILE A 53 7.99 -0.49 5.74
C ILE A 53 6.89 -1.28 6.43
N ILE A 54 6.29 -0.73 7.49
CA ILE A 54 5.06 -1.27 8.11
C ILE A 54 3.90 -0.37 7.72
N ASP A 55 2.84 -0.95 7.17
CA ASP A 55 1.65 -0.22 6.72
C ASP A 55 0.46 -0.46 7.65
N VAL A 56 0.08 0.56 8.39
CA VAL A 56 -0.95 0.53 9.43
C VAL A 56 -2.30 0.88 8.82
N GLY A 57 -3.30 0.00 8.96
CA GLY A 57 -4.68 0.24 8.50
C GLY A 57 -5.69 0.16 9.64
N GLY A 58 -6.43 1.25 9.89
CA GLY A 58 -7.46 1.36 10.93
C GLY A 58 -8.86 1.00 10.47
N GLU A 59 -9.12 1.07 9.17
CA GLU A 59 -10.37 0.73 8.52
C GLU A 59 -10.16 -0.44 7.53
N SER A 60 -11.14 -1.35 7.46
CA SER A 60 -11.12 -2.39 6.42
C SER A 60 -11.53 -1.77 5.09
N THR A 61 -10.74 -1.95 4.05
CA THR A 61 -11.06 -1.51 2.68
C THR A 61 -11.54 -2.66 1.79
N ARG A 62 -11.91 -3.81 2.38
CA ARG A 62 -12.46 -4.97 1.66
C ARG A 62 -13.88 -4.67 1.16
N PRO A 63 -14.32 -5.24 0.02
CA PRO A 63 -15.68 -5.05 -0.45
C PRO A 63 -16.71 -5.37 0.63
N GLY A 64 -17.68 -4.45 0.84
CA GLY A 64 -18.72 -4.60 1.87
C GLY A 64 -18.32 -4.15 3.29
N TYR A 65 -17.18 -3.46 3.44
CA TYR A 65 -16.78 -2.88 4.71
C TYR A 65 -17.75 -1.78 5.20
N THR A 66 -17.77 -1.55 6.51
CA THR A 66 -18.50 -0.45 7.12
C THR A 66 -17.57 0.74 7.30
N LEU A 67 -17.96 1.89 6.77
CA LEU A 67 -17.27 3.16 7.00
C LEU A 67 -17.29 3.49 8.49
N ILE A 68 -16.14 3.86 9.04
CA ILE A 68 -16.01 4.39 10.39
C ILE A 68 -15.75 5.91 10.34
N SER A 69 -16.01 6.60 11.46
CA SER A 69 -15.69 8.03 11.52
C SER A 69 -14.18 8.28 11.55
N ASP A 70 -13.77 9.50 11.19
CA ASP A 70 -12.38 9.92 11.28
C ASP A 70 -11.84 9.78 12.70
N GLU A 71 -12.64 10.19 13.70
CA GLU A 71 -12.27 10.11 15.12
C GLU A 71 -12.02 8.67 15.56
N GLU A 72 -12.84 7.74 15.09
CA GLU A 72 -12.67 6.31 15.40
C GLU A 72 -11.40 5.75 14.75
N GLU A 73 -11.15 6.09 13.49
CA GLU A 73 -9.94 5.65 12.77
C GLU A 73 -8.68 6.24 13.41
N ILE A 74 -8.68 7.55 13.73
CA ILE A 74 -7.59 8.22 14.43
C ILE A 74 -7.30 7.52 15.77
N ALA A 75 -8.33 7.23 16.56
CA ALA A 75 -8.16 6.57 17.85
C ALA A 75 -7.58 5.15 17.75
N ARG A 76 -7.75 4.48 16.61
CA ARG A 76 -7.18 3.16 16.33
C ARG A 76 -5.71 3.24 15.91
N VAL A 77 -5.38 4.16 14.98
CA VAL A 77 -4.08 4.15 14.29
C VAL A 77 -3.01 4.94 15.01
N THR A 78 -3.33 6.10 15.62
CA THR A 78 -2.30 6.98 16.20
C THR A 78 -1.49 6.33 17.32
N PRO A 79 -2.09 5.61 18.30
CA PRO A 79 -1.31 4.96 19.35
C PRO A 79 -0.37 3.88 18.81
N VAL A 80 -0.78 3.20 17.74
CA VAL A 80 0.05 2.16 17.12
C VAL A 80 1.21 2.80 16.35
N ILE A 81 0.96 3.86 15.59
CA ILE A 81 2.00 4.60 14.86
C ILE A 81 3.05 5.13 15.83
N GLU A 82 2.64 5.81 16.91
CA GLU A 82 3.56 6.32 17.95
C GLU A 82 4.43 5.22 18.57
N ALA A 83 3.82 4.06 18.89
CA ALA A 83 4.53 2.93 19.46
C ALA A 83 5.53 2.30 18.47
N LEU A 84 5.11 2.11 17.18
CA LEU A 84 6.00 1.60 16.14
C LEU A 84 7.19 2.52 15.90
N LYS A 85 6.98 3.84 15.85
CA LYS A 85 8.05 4.84 15.65
C LYS A 85 9.04 4.88 16.82
N LYS A 86 8.60 4.55 18.02
CA LYS A 86 9.45 4.49 19.22
C LYS A 86 10.29 3.21 19.26
N GLU A 87 9.75 2.09 18.77
CA GLU A 87 10.35 0.76 18.95
C GLU A 87 11.17 0.29 17.74
N PHE A 88 10.78 0.68 16.52
CA PHE A 88 11.39 0.18 15.28
C PHE A 88 12.02 1.30 14.44
N ASP A 89 13.20 1.02 13.89
CA ASP A 89 13.88 1.91 12.93
C ASP A 89 13.49 1.56 11.47
N VAL A 90 12.18 1.49 11.22
CA VAL A 90 11.60 1.33 9.88
C VAL A 90 10.54 2.41 9.64
N PRO A 91 10.36 2.90 8.42
CA PRO A 91 9.27 3.80 8.09
C PRO A 91 7.90 3.17 8.39
N VAL A 92 6.98 4.01 8.86
CA VAL A 92 5.58 3.66 9.09
C VAL A 92 4.71 4.33 8.03
N SER A 93 3.94 3.52 7.30
CA SER A 93 2.90 3.95 6.37
C SER A 93 1.55 3.92 7.07
N LEU A 94 0.68 4.86 6.74
CA LEU A 94 -0.72 4.88 7.16
C LEU A 94 -1.62 4.68 5.93
N ASP A 95 -2.37 3.55 5.92
CA ASP A 95 -3.38 3.22 4.92
C ASP A 95 -4.68 3.98 5.26
N THR A 96 -4.83 5.16 4.64
CA THR A 96 -6.04 5.98 4.76
C THR A 96 -6.22 6.88 3.56
N TYR A 97 -7.46 7.11 3.19
CA TYR A 97 -7.88 8.06 2.14
C TYR A 97 -8.58 9.31 2.72
N LYS A 98 -8.69 9.40 4.05
CA LYS A 98 -9.31 10.52 4.78
C LYS A 98 -8.24 11.50 5.20
N SER A 99 -8.33 12.75 4.74
CA SER A 99 -7.30 13.77 5.00
C SER A 99 -7.16 14.13 6.48
N GLY A 100 -8.26 14.10 7.25
CA GLY A 100 -8.23 14.31 8.70
C GLY A 100 -7.44 13.22 9.43
N VAL A 101 -7.62 11.97 9.04
CA VAL A 101 -6.88 10.81 9.57
C VAL A 101 -5.40 10.88 9.15
N ALA A 102 -5.14 11.22 7.87
CA ALA A 102 -3.77 11.38 7.37
C ALA A 102 -3.00 12.44 8.17
N LYS A 103 -3.61 13.60 8.45
CA LYS A 103 -3.00 14.67 9.25
C LYS A 103 -2.66 14.18 10.66
N ALA A 104 -3.60 13.55 11.36
CA ALA A 104 -3.36 13.00 12.70
C ALA A 104 -2.28 11.91 12.69
N GLY A 105 -2.25 11.05 11.67
CA GLY A 105 -1.23 10.01 11.52
C GLY A 105 0.17 10.58 11.26
N ILE A 106 0.29 11.64 10.47
CA ILE A 106 1.56 12.34 10.24
C ILE A 106 2.05 12.99 11.55
N GLU A 107 1.17 13.62 12.31
CA GLU A 107 1.46 14.18 13.63
C GLU A 107 1.93 13.10 14.63
N ALA A 108 1.38 11.88 14.53
CA ALA A 108 1.80 10.70 15.30
C ALA A 108 3.12 10.09 14.81
N GLY A 109 3.63 10.50 13.66
CA GLY A 109 4.93 10.10 13.11
C GLY A 109 4.89 9.20 11.87
N ALA A 110 3.75 9.08 11.18
CA ALA A 110 3.70 8.37 9.91
C ALA A 110 4.62 9.03 8.86
N ASP A 111 5.37 8.20 8.14
CA ASP A 111 6.37 8.62 7.15
C ASP A 111 5.84 8.55 5.71
N LEU A 112 4.69 7.88 5.51
CA LEU A 112 4.05 7.69 4.22
C LEU A 112 2.53 7.63 4.40
N ILE A 113 1.77 8.23 3.49
CA ILE A 113 0.33 8.05 3.37
C ILE A 113 0.02 7.17 2.16
N ASN A 114 -0.65 6.05 2.40
CA ASN A 114 -1.11 5.13 1.38
C ASN A 114 -2.59 5.42 1.09
N ASP A 115 -2.84 6.23 0.04
CA ASP A 115 -4.16 6.73 -0.33
C ASP A 115 -4.77 5.89 -1.46
N ILE A 116 -5.72 5.03 -1.10
CA ILE A 116 -6.43 4.15 -2.03
C ILE A 116 -7.40 4.87 -2.99
N TRP A 117 -7.59 6.19 -2.85
CA TRP A 117 -8.40 7.00 -3.76
C TRP A 117 -7.57 7.98 -4.60
N GLY A 118 -6.25 8.02 -4.42
CA GLY A 118 -5.36 8.83 -5.23
C GLY A 118 -5.77 10.30 -5.29
N LEU A 119 -5.96 10.93 -4.13
CA LEU A 119 -6.37 12.33 -3.91
C LEU A 119 -7.85 12.66 -4.21
N LYS A 120 -8.67 11.67 -4.63
CA LYS A 120 -10.01 11.93 -5.19
C LYS A 120 -11.15 11.78 -4.19
N TRP A 121 -10.88 11.44 -2.92
CA TRP A 121 -11.93 11.16 -1.93
C TRP A 121 -12.60 12.43 -1.40
N ASP A 122 -11.86 13.26 -0.67
CA ASP A 122 -12.41 14.43 0.06
C ASP A 122 -11.93 15.79 -0.48
N GLY A 123 -11.07 15.78 -1.50
CA GLY A 123 -10.53 16.98 -2.15
C GLY A 123 -9.50 17.76 -1.32
N THR A 124 -9.17 17.32 -0.10
CA THR A 124 -8.24 18.01 0.82
C THR A 124 -6.94 17.25 1.08
N MET A 125 -6.88 15.95 0.76
CA MET A 125 -5.67 15.12 0.90
C MET A 125 -4.46 15.74 0.18
N ALA A 126 -4.64 16.27 -1.02
CA ALA A 126 -3.57 16.90 -1.79
C ALA A 126 -2.92 18.07 -1.05
N ALA A 127 -3.71 18.90 -0.34
CA ALA A 127 -3.20 20.01 0.45
C ALA A 127 -2.40 19.52 1.66
N VAL A 128 -2.87 18.48 2.36
CA VAL A 128 -2.15 17.86 3.49
C VAL A 128 -0.79 17.33 3.06
N LEU A 129 -0.72 16.60 1.94
CA LEU A 129 0.52 16.04 1.42
C LEU A 129 1.50 17.13 0.93
N ALA A 130 0.99 18.20 0.31
CA ALA A 130 1.82 19.33 -0.14
C ALA A 130 2.39 20.11 1.04
N GLU A 131 1.59 20.38 2.07
CA GLU A 131 2.00 21.12 3.27
C GLU A 131 3.05 20.37 4.08
N THR A 132 2.85 19.05 4.27
CA THR A 132 3.73 18.23 5.11
C THR A 132 4.96 17.73 4.37
N GLY A 133 4.88 17.57 3.05
CA GLY A 133 5.93 16.97 2.22
C GLY A 133 6.18 15.49 2.51
N VAL A 134 5.27 14.81 3.24
CA VAL A 134 5.35 13.38 3.54
C VAL A 134 5.29 12.56 2.25
N ALA A 135 5.92 11.39 2.23
CA ALA A 135 5.81 10.48 1.10
C ALA A 135 4.37 9.99 0.92
N SER A 136 3.96 9.70 -0.31
CA SER A 136 2.61 9.22 -0.61
C SER A 136 2.60 8.11 -1.65
N CYS A 137 1.71 7.14 -1.46
CA CYS A 137 1.30 6.18 -2.46
C CYS A 137 -0.09 6.55 -2.94
N LEU A 138 -0.22 6.86 -4.22
CA LEU A 138 -1.47 7.30 -4.82
C LEU A 138 -2.01 6.18 -5.73
N MET A 139 -3.14 5.59 -5.33
CA MET A 139 -3.68 4.41 -6.00
C MET A 139 -4.76 4.78 -7.02
N HIS A 140 -4.75 4.05 -8.14
CA HIS A 140 -5.86 4.05 -9.09
C HIS A 140 -7.09 3.38 -8.50
N ASN A 141 -8.19 4.11 -8.42
CA ASN A 141 -9.50 3.61 -7.99
C ASN A 141 -10.63 4.31 -8.73
N ARG A 142 -11.76 3.63 -8.89
CA ARG A 142 -13.04 4.15 -9.41
C ARG A 142 -14.19 3.69 -8.52
N LYS A 143 -15.38 4.25 -8.74
CA LYS A 143 -16.61 3.84 -8.05
C LYS A 143 -17.22 2.56 -8.63
N ASP A 144 -16.91 2.25 -9.90
CA ASP A 144 -17.44 1.13 -10.66
C ASP A 144 -16.39 0.56 -11.63
N THR A 145 -16.76 -0.48 -12.37
CA THR A 145 -15.93 -1.18 -13.37
C THR A 145 -16.25 -0.76 -14.80
N ASP A 146 -16.90 0.38 -15.01
CA ASP A 146 -17.31 0.86 -16.34
C ASP A 146 -16.13 1.58 -17.03
N TYR A 147 -15.36 0.81 -17.79
CA TYR A 147 -14.26 1.30 -18.63
C TYR A 147 -14.67 1.26 -20.11
N LYS A 148 -14.28 2.27 -20.87
CA LYS A 148 -14.49 2.32 -22.33
C LYS A 148 -13.31 1.71 -23.09
N ASP A 149 -12.12 2.04 -22.66
CA ASP A 149 -10.84 1.51 -23.16
C ASP A 149 -9.94 1.27 -21.93
N TYR A 150 -10.04 0.05 -21.39
CA TYR A 150 -9.63 -0.25 -20.02
C TYR A 150 -8.22 0.26 -19.64
N LEU A 151 -7.18 -0.16 -20.37
CA LEU A 151 -5.81 0.23 -20.01
C LEU A 151 -5.55 1.72 -20.24
N ASN A 152 -6.11 2.29 -21.31
CA ASN A 152 -6.00 3.72 -21.58
C ASN A 152 -6.77 4.55 -20.55
N ASP A 153 -7.91 4.08 -20.09
CA ASP A 153 -8.68 4.75 -19.03
C ASP A 153 -7.91 4.71 -17.68
N VAL A 154 -7.27 3.57 -17.34
CA VAL A 154 -6.40 3.48 -16.13
C VAL A 154 -5.25 4.49 -16.22
N VAL A 155 -4.61 4.60 -17.38
CA VAL A 155 -3.52 5.59 -17.59
C VAL A 155 -4.07 7.01 -17.46
N ALA A 156 -5.21 7.32 -18.08
CA ALA A 156 -5.81 8.66 -18.01
C ALA A 156 -6.19 9.06 -16.57
N ASP A 157 -6.70 8.12 -15.77
CA ASP A 157 -7.03 8.35 -14.36
C ASP A 157 -5.79 8.63 -13.49
N LEU A 158 -4.68 7.93 -13.77
CA LEU A 158 -3.40 8.18 -13.09
C LEU A 158 -2.74 9.47 -13.57
N ASP A 159 -2.89 9.85 -14.83
CA ASP A 159 -2.47 11.17 -15.33
C ASP A 159 -3.22 12.30 -14.61
N GLU A 160 -4.53 12.12 -14.39
CA GLU A 160 -5.32 13.08 -13.59
C GLU A 160 -4.79 13.17 -12.16
N THR A 161 -4.53 12.03 -11.50
CA THR A 161 -3.94 11.98 -10.15
C THR A 161 -2.58 12.71 -10.10
N MET A 162 -1.69 12.45 -11.06
CA MET A 162 -0.38 13.12 -11.13
C MET A 162 -0.50 14.63 -11.41
N LYS A 163 -1.51 15.03 -12.21
CA LYS A 163 -1.82 16.45 -12.45
C LYS A 163 -2.31 17.11 -11.16
N MET A 164 -3.26 16.50 -10.43
CA MET A 164 -3.74 17.00 -9.14
C MET A 164 -2.59 17.17 -8.14
N ALA A 165 -1.71 16.17 -8.03
CA ALA A 165 -0.55 16.22 -7.16
C ALA A 165 0.38 17.40 -7.52
N LYS A 166 0.67 17.58 -8.80
CA LYS A 166 1.50 18.70 -9.31
C LYS A 166 0.86 20.06 -9.03
N GLU A 167 -0.44 20.21 -9.31
CA GLU A 167 -1.18 21.47 -9.09
C GLU A 167 -1.24 21.85 -7.61
N ALA A 168 -1.31 20.85 -6.71
CA ALA A 168 -1.24 21.06 -5.26
C ALA A 168 0.19 21.37 -4.75
N GLY A 169 1.24 21.16 -5.57
CA GLY A 169 2.63 21.39 -5.18
C GLY A 169 3.30 20.19 -4.50
N ILE A 170 2.72 18.99 -4.61
CA ILE A 170 3.36 17.75 -4.12
C ILE A 170 4.59 17.46 -4.99
N LYS A 171 5.72 17.21 -4.34
CA LYS A 171 6.98 16.94 -5.04
C LYS A 171 6.97 15.54 -5.66
N LYS A 172 7.32 15.42 -6.93
CA LYS A 172 7.32 14.14 -7.66
C LYS A 172 8.14 13.05 -6.97
N GLU A 173 9.27 13.41 -6.37
CA GLU A 173 10.16 12.49 -5.66
C GLU A 173 9.57 11.90 -4.37
N THR A 174 8.46 12.44 -3.87
CA THR A 174 7.72 11.90 -2.71
C THR A 174 6.56 11.01 -3.10
N ILE A 175 6.29 10.84 -4.40
CA ILE A 175 5.14 10.08 -4.92
C ILE A 175 5.58 8.67 -5.34
N MET A 176 4.78 7.66 -5.00
CA MET A 176 4.70 6.37 -5.68
C MET A 176 3.27 6.16 -6.17
N LEU A 177 3.09 5.33 -7.19
CA LEU A 177 1.78 4.96 -7.74
C LEU A 177 1.45 3.50 -7.44
N ASP A 178 0.14 3.19 -7.30
CA ASP A 178 -0.38 1.82 -7.20
C ASP A 178 -1.43 1.60 -8.29
N PRO A 179 -1.37 0.52 -9.08
CA PRO A 179 -2.35 0.20 -10.13
C PRO A 179 -3.75 -0.11 -9.59
N GLY A 180 -3.91 -0.35 -8.30
CA GLY A 180 -5.21 -0.64 -7.68
C GLY A 180 -5.77 -2.01 -8.04
N ILE A 181 -4.95 -3.05 -8.07
CA ILE A 181 -5.41 -4.44 -8.27
C ILE A 181 -6.48 -4.79 -7.23
N GLY A 182 -7.64 -5.28 -7.68
CA GLY A 182 -8.77 -5.64 -6.82
C GLY A 182 -9.69 -4.47 -6.43
N PHE A 183 -9.48 -3.26 -6.98
CA PHE A 183 -10.34 -2.10 -6.76
C PHE A 183 -10.97 -1.68 -8.09
N ALA A 184 -12.32 -1.59 -8.14
CA ALA A 184 -13.07 -1.24 -9.33
C ALA A 184 -12.60 -1.99 -10.60
N LYS A 185 -12.30 -3.28 -10.47
CA LYS A 185 -11.82 -4.15 -11.55
C LYS A 185 -12.34 -5.56 -11.35
N ASP A 186 -12.86 -6.18 -12.41
CA ASP A 186 -13.18 -7.58 -12.42
C ASP A 186 -11.93 -8.47 -12.54
N LEU A 187 -12.10 -9.79 -12.67
CA LEU A 187 -10.99 -10.73 -12.75
C LEU A 187 -10.13 -10.50 -14.00
N ASP A 188 -10.76 -10.37 -15.16
CA ASP A 188 -10.07 -10.24 -16.43
C ASP A 188 -9.30 -8.92 -16.49
N GLN A 189 -9.90 -7.82 -16.03
CA GLN A 189 -9.26 -6.50 -15.90
C GLN A 189 -8.05 -6.54 -14.94
N ASN A 190 -8.17 -7.24 -13.81
CA ASN A 190 -7.02 -7.40 -12.91
C ASN A 190 -5.88 -8.19 -13.56
N LEU A 191 -6.17 -9.28 -14.25
CA LEU A 191 -5.16 -10.10 -14.94
C LEU A 191 -4.54 -9.33 -16.12
N GLU A 192 -5.33 -8.57 -16.87
CA GLU A 192 -4.85 -7.72 -17.96
C GLU A 192 -3.90 -6.63 -17.43
N LEU A 193 -4.29 -5.92 -16.37
CA LEU A 193 -3.42 -4.89 -15.77
C LEU A 193 -2.13 -5.48 -15.20
N MET A 194 -2.20 -6.66 -14.56
CA MET A 194 -1.00 -7.38 -14.12
C MET A 194 -0.07 -7.72 -15.29
N ASN A 195 -0.62 -8.01 -16.46
CA ASN A 195 0.18 -8.27 -17.66
C ASN A 195 0.78 -7.00 -18.28
N HIS A 196 0.31 -5.80 -17.89
CA HIS A 196 0.73 -4.50 -18.43
C HIS A 196 1.19 -3.50 -17.38
N LEU A 197 1.73 -3.97 -16.24
CA LEU A 197 2.21 -3.10 -15.15
C LEU A 197 3.32 -2.14 -15.60
N GLU A 198 4.08 -2.49 -16.65
CA GLU A 198 5.10 -1.61 -17.23
C GLU A 198 4.54 -0.26 -17.71
N LEU A 199 3.23 -0.15 -17.97
CA LEU A 199 2.58 1.12 -18.30
C LEU A 199 2.75 2.17 -17.19
N LEU A 200 2.89 1.74 -15.92
CA LEU A 200 3.08 2.67 -14.81
C LEU A 200 4.48 3.28 -14.78
N ASN A 201 5.45 2.73 -15.49
CA ASN A 201 6.82 3.25 -15.53
C ASN A 201 6.95 4.58 -16.30
N GLN A 202 5.92 4.98 -17.06
CA GLN A 202 5.93 6.22 -17.87
C GLN A 202 6.03 7.49 -17.01
N TRP A 203 5.57 7.46 -15.75
CA TRP A 203 5.66 8.63 -14.86
C TRP A 203 7.02 8.77 -14.16
N ASP A 204 7.92 7.78 -14.30
CA ASP A 204 9.24 7.77 -13.65
C ASP A 204 9.12 8.06 -12.14
N VAL A 205 8.20 7.37 -11.50
CA VAL A 205 8.01 7.27 -10.05
C VAL A 205 7.94 5.79 -9.66
N PRO A 206 8.29 5.42 -8.43
CA PRO A 206 8.17 4.03 -8.00
C PRO A 206 6.74 3.52 -8.05
N VAL A 207 6.57 2.22 -8.29
CA VAL A 207 5.27 1.55 -8.28
C VAL A 207 5.19 0.60 -7.09
N LEU A 208 4.13 0.76 -6.30
CA LEU A 208 3.70 -0.19 -5.27
C LEU A 208 2.69 -1.16 -5.86
N LEU A 209 2.85 -2.44 -5.57
CA LEU A 209 1.93 -3.49 -5.98
C LEU A 209 1.33 -4.18 -4.77
N GLY A 210 0.01 -4.08 -4.60
CA GLY A 210 -0.76 -4.71 -3.53
C GLY A 210 -1.67 -5.82 -4.06
N THR A 211 -1.19 -7.06 -4.18
CA THR A 211 -1.97 -8.22 -4.65
C THR A 211 -2.24 -9.27 -3.57
N SER A 212 -1.64 -9.10 -2.39
CA SER A 212 -1.59 -10.11 -1.35
C SER A 212 -2.97 -10.63 -0.93
N ARG A 213 -3.17 -11.94 -1.13
CA ARG A 213 -4.39 -12.68 -0.80
C ARG A 213 -5.68 -12.18 -1.47
N LYS A 214 -5.57 -11.30 -2.50
CA LYS A 214 -6.73 -10.70 -3.18
C LYS A 214 -7.55 -11.72 -3.98
N SER A 215 -8.79 -11.32 -4.32
CA SER A 215 -9.76 -12.15 -5.04
C SER A 215 -9.26 -12.63 -6.41
N MET A 216 -8.46 -11.82 -7.11
CA MET A 216 -7.84 -12.22 -8.37
C MET A 216 -7.10 -13.56 -8.23
N ILE A 217 -6.27 -13.72 -7.18
CA ILE A 217 -5.55 -14.98 -6.92
C ILE A 217 -6.53 -16.10 -6.56
N GLY A 218 -7.51 -15.80 -5.70
CA GLY A 218 -8.47 -16.79 -5.25
C GLY A 218 -9.37 -17.33 -6.36
N LEU A 219 -9.81 -16.47 -7.26
CA LEU A 219 -10.64 -16.83 -8.42
C LEU A 219 -9.83 -17.61 -9.47
N THR A 220 -8.56 -17.26 -9.66
CA THR A 220 -7.68 -17.95 -10.61
C THR A 220 -7.29 -19.36 -10.13
N LEU A 221 -7.04 -19.54 -8.82
CA LEU A 221 -6.55 -20.78 -8.25
C LEU A 221 -7.64 -21.63 -7.57
N ASP A 222 -8.86 -21.10 -7.46
CA ASP A 222 -9.96 -21.67 -6.68
C ASP A 222 -9.56 -21.96 -5.22
N LEU A 223 -8.98 -20.92 -4.55
CA LEU A 223 -8.44 -21.06 -3.20
C LEU A 223 -9.03 -20.03 -2.22
N PRO A 224 -9.27 -20.41 -0.95
CA PRO A 224 -9.63 -19.47 0.12
C PRO A 224 -8.46 -18.52 0.44
N SER A 225 -8.74 -17.38 1.08
CA SER A 225 -7.76 -16.30 1.28
C SER A 225 -6.50 -16.70 2.06
N ASN A 226 -6.62 -17.67 2.98
CA ASN A 226 -5.50 -18.17 3.78
C ASN A 226 -4.60 -19.19 3.05
N GLN A 227 -4.91 -19.53 1.80
CA GLN A 227 -4.15 -20.48 0.96
C GLN A 227 -3.63 -19.79 -0.34
N ARG A 228 -3.40 -18.47 -0.34
CA ARG A 228 -3.01 -17.69 -1.53
C ARG A 228 -1.58 -17.19 -1.48
N VAL A 229 -0.74 -17.73 -0.63
CA VAL A 229 0.65 -17.24 -0.46
C VAL A 229 1.47 -17.43 -1.73
N GLU A 230 1.38 -18.62 -2.36
CA GLU A 230 2.12 -18.93 -3.59
C GLU A 230 1.68 -18.03 -4.75
N GLY A 231 0.36 -17.77 -4.88
CA GLY A 231 -0.18 -16.84 -5.86
C GLY A 231 0.29 -15.40 -5.58
N THR A 232 0.37 -14.99 -4.31
CA THR A 232 0.93 -13.69 -3.93
C THR A 232 2.40 -13.58 -4.32
N VAL A 233 3.21 -14.60 -4.04
CA VAL A 233 4.62 -14.67 -4.42
C VAL A 233 4.79 -14.58 -5.94
N ALA A 234 3.99 -15.33 -6.70
CA ALA A 234 4.03 -15.29 -8.16
C ALA A 234 3.75 -13.88 -8.71
N THR A 235 2.74 -13.17 -8.15
CA THR A 235 2.42 -11.80 -8.55
C THR A 235 3.50 -10.79 -8.12
N THR A 236 4.15 -11.00 -6.97
CA THR A 236 5.31 -10.19 -6.52
C THR A 236 6.47 -10.30 -7.50
N VAL A 237 6.86 -11.51 -7.88
CA VAL A 237 7.93 -11.75 -8.86
C VAL A 237 7.58 -11.15 -10.22
N SER A 238 6.36 -11.39 -10.73
CA SER A 238 5.88 -10.78 -11.97
C SER A 238 5.93 -9.25 -11.94
N GLY A 239 5.47 -8.64 -10.85
CA GLY A 239 5.49 -7.19 -10.67
C GLY A 239 6.92 -6.63 -10.65
N TYR A 240 7.86 -7.29 -9.96
CA TYR A 240 9.26 -6.89 -9.95
C TYR A 240 9.87 -6.87 -11.36
N MET A 241 9.62 -7.91 -12.17
CA MET A 241 10.08 -8.00 -13.54
C MET A 241 9.50 -6.91 -14.45
N LYS A 242 8.31 -6.39 -14.11
CA LYS A 242 7.62 -5.31 -14.83
C LYS A 242 7.88 -3.90 -14.27
N GLY A 243 8.80 -3.76 -13.32
CA GLY A 243 9.25 -2.46 -12.83
C GLY A 243 8.65 -2.02 -11.50
N CYS A 244 7.75 -2.78 -10.88
CA CYS A 244 7.31 -2.49 -9.51
C CYS A 244 8.48 -2.62 -8.54
N ARG A 245 8.51 -1.78 -7.49
CA ARG A 245 9.60 -1.75 -6.52
C ARG A 245 9.14 -1.84 -5.07
N PHE A 246 7.88 -1.58 -4.78
CA PHE A 246 7.29 -1.80 -3.46
C PHE A 246 6.18 -2.85 -3.55
N PHE A 247 6.12 -3.76 -2.56
CA PHE A 247 5.18 -4.89 -2.55
C PHE A 247 4.50 -4.96 -1.19
N ARG A 248 3.20 -4.67 -1.18
CA ARG A 248 2.38 -4.65 0.02
C ARG A 248 1.77 -6.02 0.26
N VAL A 249 2.21 -6.70 1.33
CA VAL A 249 1.91 -8.12 1.57
C VAL A 249 1.61 -8.44 3.03
N HIS A 250 0.84 -9.51 3.26
CA HIS A 250 0.64 -10.12 4.59
C HIS A 250 1.80 -11.10 4.93
N ASP A 251 2.27 -11.86 3.95
CA ASP A 251 3.24 -12.94 4.11
C ASP A 251 4.65 -12.44 3.77
N VAL A 252 5.24 -11.65 4.70
CA VAL A 252 6.51 -10.92 4.48
C VAL A 252 7.65 -11.89 4.15
N LYS A 253 7.81 -12.95 4.95
CA LYS A 253 8.92 -13.89 4.85
C LYS A 253 9.03 -14.55 3.47
N GLU A 254 7.91 -15.06 2.97
CA GLU A 254 7.82 -15.76 1.69
C GLU A 254 8.11 -14.80 0.53
N ASN A 255 7.54 -13.61 0.58
CA ASN A 255 7.75 -12.59 -0.44
C ASN A 255 9.17 -12.03 -0.41
N MET A 256 9.79 -11.82 0.78
CA MET A 256 11.18 -11.39 0.88
C MET A 256 12.15 -12.46 0.33
N ARG A 257 11.89 -13.74 0.57
CA ARG A 257 12.70 -14.82 -0.02
C ARG A 257 12.61 -14.84 -1.53
N ALA A 258 11.41 -14.69 -2.09
CA ALA A 258 11.19 -14.60 -3.52
C ALA A 258 11.85 -13.36 -4.11
N MET A 259 11.78 -12.21 -3.42
CA MET A 259 12.44 -10.96 -3.83
C MET A 259 13.95 -11.14 -3.92
N LYS A 260 14.60 -11.67 -2.89
CA LYS A 260 16.03 -11.95 -2.92
C LYS A 260 16.44 -12.87 -4.07
N MET A 261 15.59 -13.87 -4.38
CA MET A 261 15.88 -14.79 -5.48
C MET A 261 15.78 -14.12 -6.84
N ILE A 262 14.70 -13.34 -7.09
CA ILE A 262 14.54 -12.67 -8.39
C ILE A 262 15.59 -11.57 -8.60
N GLU A 263 15.96 -10.81 -7.57
CA GLU A 263 17.06 -9.83 -7.64
C GLU A 263 18.39 -10.51 -8.02
N ALA A 264 18.71 -11.65 -7.40
CA ALA A 264 19.93 -12.39 -7.71
C ALA A 264 19.94 -12.90 -9.16
N ILE A 265 18.79 -13.28 -9.73
CA ILE A 265 18.65 -13.67 -11.13
C ILE A 265 18.86 -12.47 -12.05
N CYS A 266 18.20 -11.34 -11.76
CA CYS A 266 18.27 -10.13 -12.59
C CYS A 266 19.62 -9.40 -12.52
N ALA A 267 20.44 -9.66 -11.51
CA ALA A 267 21.77 -9.07 -11.36
C ALA A 267 22.85 -9.73 -12.27
N LYS A 268 22.52 -10.80 -12.99
CA LYS A 268 23.45 -11.52 -13.91
C LYS A 268 23.19 -11.13 -15.36
#